data_980193dbd1807bd1e47c8f1e69cd7441
#
_entry.id   980193dbd1807bd1e47c8f1e69cd7441
#
_cell.length_a   1.000
_cell.length_b   1.000
_cell.length_c   1.000
_cell.angle_alpha   90.00
_cell.angle_beta   90.00
_cell.angle_gamma   90.00
#
_symmetry.space_group_name_H-M   'P 1'
#
loop_
_entity.id
_entity.type
_entity.pdbx_description
1 polymer ?
#
loop_
_entity_poly.entity_id
_entity_poly.type
_entity_poly.pdbx_seq_one_letter_code
_entity_poly.pdbx_strand_id
1 'polypeptide(L)'
;MNHFYSDKSLKNGADSGRLCRPVSVEDMMEARERRARLQEQLIGTYQVPVVSFTLNIPGPVKILPGTEEFFRRGSESVRQALKQASVPVLFETQLREHTGLELFLCADAKPETLKQITSSLEEETTGGRLYDIDIIRTDKSKVSREEIGLPGRRCLLCGEPAHACSRSRKHTVEDLVSHIQQLMAEDAFLNHLYLAARESLTDEVSATPKPGLVDRLDNGAHRDMCCETFLKSAGAVAPYIRTMAEQGIHFSRQTADEDKKEPDLPLLFSQIRKTGLLAETAMFDAAGGVNTHKGIIFSMGILAASAG
;
A
#
# COMPACT_ATOMS: atom_id res chain seq x y z
N MET A 1 15.97 -16.62 28.51
CA MET A 1 17.18 -16.05 27.91
C MET A 1 16.76 -15.13 26.77
N ASN A 2 16.34 -13.90 27.15
CA ASN A 2 15.84 -12.88 26.23
C ASN A 2 16.94 -11.85 26.03
N HIS A 3 17.76 -12.00 24.98
CA HIS A 3 18.63 -10.91 24.50
C HIS A 3 19.20 -11.29 23.15
N PHE A 4 18.42 -11.02 22.09
CA PHE A 4 19.00 -10.78 20.77
C PHE A 4 17.94 -10.05 19.92
N TYR A 5 18.30 -8.89 19.49
CA TYR A 5 17.56 -7.86 18.75
C TYR A 5 16.83 -6.86 19.64
N SER A 6 17.63 -6.02 20.34
CA SER A 6 17.14 -4.76 20.87
C SER A 6 16.80 -3.83 19.71
N ASP A 7 15.62 -3.28 19.79
CA ASP A 7 15.10 -2.14 19.06
C ASP A 7 16.19 -1.07 18.82
N LYS A 8 16.79 -1.07 17.63
CA LYS A 8 17.56 0.09 17.16
C LYS A 8 16.57 1.07 16.56
N SER A 9 15.95 1.85 17.44
CA SER A 9 15.18 3.04 17.12
C SER A 9 15.72 3.78 15.91
N LEU A 10 14.82 4.02 14.97
CA LEU A 10 14.89 4.91 13.83
C LEU A 10 15.71 6.17 14.11
N LYS A 11 16.97 6.20 13.69
CA LYS A 11 17.71 7.43 13.47
C LYS A 11 17.50 7.85 12.01
N ASN A 12 16.54 8.72 11.82
CA ASN A 12 16.27 9.37 10.54
C ASN A 12 17.45 10.25 10.11
N GLY A 13 17.87 10.12 8.86
CA GLY A 13 18.50 11.20 8.09
C GLY A 13 19.98 11.06 7.70
N ALA A 14 20.78 10.16 8.29
CA ALA A 14 22.23 10.10 8.00
C ALA A 14 22.70 8.83 7.25
N ASP A 15 21.82 7.86 6.98
CA ASP A 15 22.20 6.53 6.48
C ASP A 15 21.76 6.23 5.03
N SER A 16 20.98 7.10 4.42
CA SER A 16 20.41 6.88 3.07
C SER A 16 21.49 6.73 1.98
N GLY A 17 22.60 7.42 2.11
CA GLY A 17 23.71 7.33 1.14
C GLY A 17 24.46 5.98 1.17
N ARG A 18 24.44 5.26 2.30
CA ARG A 18 25.08 3.95 2.43
C ARG A 18 24.26 2.81 1.86
N LEU A 19 22.95 2.98 1.76
CA LEU A 19 22.02 1.97 1.25
C LEU A 19 21.91 2.01 -0.28
N CYS A 20 22.03 3.19 -0.91
CA CYS A 20 21.89 3.39 -2.36
C CYS A 20 23.16 3.06 -3.14
N ARG A 21 23.77 1.91 -2.92
CA ARG A 21 24.96 1.44 -3.63
C ARG A 21 24.67 0.17 -4.44
N PRO A 22 25.41 -0.08 -5.52
CA PRO A 22 25.29 -1.34 -6.26
C PRO A 22 25.61 -2.54 -5.35
N VAL A 23 24.89 -3.63 -5.56
CA VAL A 23 25.10 -4.93 -4.92
C VAL A 23 25.90 -5.84 -5.83
N SER A 24 26.81 -6.63 -5.27
CA SER A 24 27.50 -7.72 -5.97
C SER A 24 26.63 -9.00 -5.97
N VAL A 25 27.05 -10.00 -6.71
CA VAL A 25 26.42 -11.33 -6.68
C VAL A 25 26.59 -11.96 -5.30
N GLU A 26 27.76 -11.78 -4.70
CA GLU A 26 28.11 -12.26 -3.36
C GLU A 26 27.22 -11.62 -2.29
N ASP A 27 27.04 -10.29 -2.32
CA ASP A 27 26.11 -9.59 -1.42
C ASP A 27 24.72 -10.19 -1.47
N MET A 28 24.22 -10.48 -2.68
CA MET A 28 22.87 -11.05 -2.88
C MET A 28 22.78 -12.50 -2.42
N MET A 29 23.84 -13.29 -2.57
CA MET A 29 23.90 -14.66 -2.06
C MET A 29 23.87 -14.66 -0.53
N GLU A 30 24.70 -13.85 0.12
CA GLU A 30 24.75 -13.71 1.57
C GLU A 30 23.39 -13.22 2.13
N ALA A 31 22.76 -12.26 1.47
CA ALA A 31 21.44 -11.78 1.86
C ALA A 31 20.37 -12.88 1.79
N ARG A 32 20.38 -13.71 0.74
CA ARG A 32 19.44 -14.84 0.60
C ARG A 32 19.66 -15.90 1.67
N GLU A 33 20.93 -16.25 1.96
CA GLU A 33 21.25 -17.22 3.01
C GLU A 33 20.85 -16.71 4.39
N ARG A 34 21.13 -15.42 4.68
CA ARG A 34 20.72 -14.77 5.92
C ARG A 34 19.20 -14.79 6.08
N ARG A 35 18.47 -14.47 5.02
CA ARG A 35 16.99 -14.53 4.99
C ARG A 35 16.51 -15.93 5.30
N ALA A 36 17.04 -16.95 4.63
CA ALA A 36 16.68 -18.34 4.85
C ALA A 36 16.94 -18.77 6.30
N ARG A 37 18.10 -18.45 6.86
CA ARG A 37 18.44 -18.75 8.26
C ARG A 37 17.49 -18.06 9.24
N LEU A 38 17.13 -16.79 8.98
CA LEU A 38 16.19 -16.05 9.83
C LEU A 38 14.78 -16.66 9.78
N GLN A 39 14.30 -17.02 8.57
CA GLN A 39 13.01 -17.68 8.40
C GLN A 39 12.97 -19.02 9.17
N GLU A 40 14.00 -19.86 9.08
CA GLU A 40 14.12 -21.11 9.82
C GLU A 40 14.12 -20.89 11.34
N GLN A 41 14.87 -19.89 11.82
CA GLN A 41 14.92 -19.53 13.23
C GLN A 41 13.57 -19.07 13.76
N LEU A 42 12.85 -18.24 13.00
CA LEU A 42 11.51 -17.75 13.35
C LEU A 42 10.51 -18.90 13.41
N ILE A 43 10.50 -19.76 12.39
CA ILE A 43 9.65 -20.97 12.37
C ILE A 43 9.96 -21.87 13.55
N GLY A 44 11.24 -22.14 13.85
CA GLY A 44 11.66 -22.96 14.97
C GLY A 44 11.21 -22.42 16.32
N THR A 45 11.20 -21.09 16.46
CA THR A 45 10.84 -20.41 17.72
C THR A 45 9.33 -20.29 17.92
N TYR A 46 8.60 -19.87 16.90
CA TYR A 46 7.17 -19.51 17.02
C TYR A 46 6.23 -20.62 16.55
N GLN A 47 6.70 -21.60 15.78
CA GLN A 47 5.94 -22.75 15.27
C GLN A 47 4.71 -22.36 14.44
N VAL A 48 4.75 -21.19 13.79
CA VAL A 48 3.70 -20.68 12.90
C VAL A 48 4.32 -20.26 11.55
N PRO A 49 3.52 -20.09 10.49
CA PRO A 49 4.01 -19.59 9.21
C PRO A 49 4.64 -18.21 9.31
N VAL A 50 5.60 -17.95 8.43
CA VAL A 50 6.27 -16.65 8.32
C VAL A 50 5.83 -15.94 7.04
N VAL A 51 5.29 -14.73 7.18
CA VAL A 51 5.10 -13.79 6.08
C VAL A 51 6.43 -13.07 5.86
N SER A 52 7.02 -13.21 4.67
CA SER A 52 8.29 -12.60 4.28
C SER A 52 8.03 -11.60 3.18
N PHE A 53 8.07 -10.31 3.48
CA PHE A 53 7.80 -9.23 2.53
C PHE A 53 9.08 -8.53 2.12
N THR A 54 9.26 -8.40 0.82
CA THR A 54 10.36 -7.67 0.16
C THR A 54 9.82 -6.87 -1.02
N LEU A 55 10.68 -6.09 -1.67
CA LEU A 55 10.36 -5.42 -2.94
C LEU A 55 11.12 -6.06 -4.10
N ASN A 56 10.41 -6.25 -5.22
CA ASN A 56 11.01 -6.75 -6.46
C ASN A 56 11.64 -5.60 -7.26
N ILE A 57 12.90 -5.27 -6.97
CA ILE A 57 13.65 -4.21 -7.67
C ILE A 57 14.76 -4.87 -8.51
N PRO A 58 14.68 -4.80 -9.86
CA PRO A 58 15.70 -5.34 -10.75
C PRO A 58 16.96 -4.46 -10.74
N GLY A 59 18.02 -4.98 -11.35
CA GLY A 59 19.29 -4.25 -11.48
C GLY A 59 20.18 -4.33 -10.24
N PRO A 60 21.32 -3.65 -10.28
CA PRO A 60 22.33 -3.73 -9.23
C PRO A 60 22.01 -2.87 -8.01
N VAL A 61 21.20 -1.81 -8.14
CA VAL A 61 20.81 -0.96 -7.00
C VAL A 61 19.44 -1.40 -6.51
N LYS A 62 19.36 -1.81 -5.23
CA LYS A 62 18.12 -2.32 -4.61
C LYS A 62 17.34 -1.28 -3.82
N ILE A 63 18.00 -0.18 -3.48
CA ILE A 63 17.38 0.95 -2.77
C ILE A 63 17.43 2.15 -3.71
N LEU A 64 16.32 2.43 -4.36
CA LEU A 64 16.11 3.60 -5.23
C LEU A 64 15.56 4.77 -4.40
N PRO A 65 15.60 6.01 -4.90
CA PRO A 65 14.87 7.11 -4.26
C PRO A 65 13.40 6.76 -4.03
N GLY A 66 12.89 6.99 -2.82
CA GLY A 66 11.52 6.67 -2.42
C GLY A 66 11.28 5.22 -1.96
N THR A 67 12.22 4.28 -2.17
CA THR A 67 12.04 2.86 -1.80
C THR A 67 11.74 2.66 -0.32
N GLU A 68 12.41 3.38 0.58
CA GLU A 68 12.22 3.22 2.02
C GLU A 68 10.81 3.60 2.46
N GLU A 69 10.31 4.72 1.97
CA GLU A 69 8.96 5.18 2.28
C GLU A 69 7.90 4.29 1.63
N PHE A 70 8.13 3.83 0.39
CA PHE A 70 7.26 2.89 -0.28
C PHE A 70 7.19 1.55 0.49
N PHE A 71 8.33 1.01 0.93
CA PHE A 71 8.39 -0.21 1.74
C PHE A 71 7.70 -0.04 3.10
N ARG A 72 7.86 1.12 3.75
CA ARG A 72 7.18 1.43 5.01
C ARG A 72 5.67 1.38 4.84
N ARG A 73 5.12 2.00 3.79
CA ARG A 73 3.68 1.94 3.48
C ARG A 73 3.22 0.52 3.17
N GLY A 74 3.97 -0.22 2.35
CA GLY A 74 3.68 -1.63 2.07
C GLY A 74 3.66 -2.48 3.34
N SER A 75 4.64 -2.27 4.22
CA SER A 75 4.70 -2.95 5.53
C SER A 75 3.46 -2.65 6.39
N GLU A 76 3.01 -1.39 6.39
CA GLU A 76 1.79 -1.00 7.11
C GLU A 76 0.54 -1.63 6.50
N SER A 77 0.45 -1.68 5.16
CA SER A 77 -0.66 -2.35 4.46
C SER A 77 -0.72 -3.84 4.81
N VAL A 78 0.42 -4.53 4.88
CA VAL A 78 0.47 -5.95 5.30
C VAL A 78 -0.03 -6.11 6.74
N ARG A 79 0.44 -5.28 7.68
CA ARG A 79 -0.03 -5.32 9.08
C ARG A 79 -1.53 -5.07 9.19
N GLN A 80 -2.03 -4.08 8.46
CA GLN A 80 -3.44 -3.72 8.47
C GLN A 80 -4.32 -4.82 7.89
N ALA A 81 -3.91 -5.45 6.78
CA ALA A 81 -4.64 -6.56 6.18
C ALA A 81 -4.73 -7.77 7.11
N LEU A 82 -3.63 -8.13 7.78
CA LEU A 82 -3.62 -9.20 8.79
C LEU A 82 -4.52 -8.85 9.98
N LYS A 83 -4.49 -7.61 10.46
CA LYS A 83 -5.35 -7.13 11.55
C LYS A 83 -6.83 -7.16 11.17
N GLN A 84 -7.19 -6.70 9.96
CA GLN A 84 -8.57 -6.74 9.46
C GLN A 84 -9.10 -8.18 9.34
N ALA A 85 -8.23 -9.12 8.94
CA ALA A 85 -8.55 -10.54 8.91
C ALA A 85 -8.50 -11.20 10.31
N SER A 86 -8.28 -10.44 11.38
CA SER A 86 -8.14 -10.93 12.75
C SER A 86 -7.05 -12.00 12.92
N VAL A 87 -5.97 -11.91 12.13
CA VAL A 87 -4.82 -12.81 12.22
C VAL A 87 -3.87 -12.35 13.32
N PRO A 88 -3.58 -13.17 14.35
CA PRO A 88 -2.60 -12.84 15.38
C PRO A 88 -1.18 -12.82 14.81
N VAL A 89 -0.43 -11.75 15.06
CA VAL A 89 1.00 -11.66 14.77
C VAL A 89 1.76 -11.84 16.07
N LEU A 90 2.49 -12.95 16.19
CA LEU A 90 3.22 -13.32 17.41
C LEU A 90 4.58 -12.62 17.53
N PHE A 91 5.18 -12.31 16.39
CA PHE A 91 6.48 -11.63 16.33
C PHE A 91 6.64 -10.90 15.00
N GLU A 92 7.40 -9.80 15.04
CA GLU A 92 7.76 -9.02 13.86
C GLU A 92 9.21 -8.56 13.93
N THR A 93 9.89 -8.55 12.79
CA THR A 93 11.22 -7.93 12.64
C THR A 93 11.44 -7.40 11.24
N GLN A 94 12.31 -6.40 11.09
CA GLN A 94 12.71 -5.81 9.82
C GLN A 94 14.23 -5.80 9.66
N LEU A 95 14.68 -6.01 8.42
CA LEU A 95 16.07 -5.81 8.03
C LEU A 95 16.15 -4.66 7.02
N ARG A 96 17.16 -3.81 7.19
CA ARG A 96 17.42 -2.66 6.30
C ARG A 96 18.88 -2.71 5.86
N GLU A 97 19.06 -3.16 4.61
CA GLU A 97 20.39 -3.30 4.05
C GLU A 97 20.43 -2.81 2.59
N HIS A 98 21.61 -2.57 2.06
CA HIS A 98 21.78 -2.17 0.65
C HIS A 98 21.32 -3.26 -0.33
N THR A 99 21.20 -4.51 0.11
CA THR A 99 20.67 -5.64 -0.64
C THR A 99 19.13 -5.68 -0.71
N GLY A 100 18.46 -4.81 0.04
CA GLY A 100 17.00 -4.65 0.07
C GLY A 100 16.45 -4.43 1.48
N LEU A 101 15.17 -4.15 1.52
CA LEU A 101 14.39 -4.01 2.74
C LEU A 101 13.52 -5.27 2.90
N GLU A 102 13.46 -5.79 4.11
CA GLU A 102 12.78 -7.05 4.42
C GLU A 102 11.95 -6.92 5.70
N LEU A 103 10.70 -7.39 5.65
CA LEU A 103 9.82 -7.53 6.81
C LEU A 103 9.46 -9.00 7.00
N PHE A 104 9.52 -9.47 8.24
CA PHE A 104 9.12 -10.82 8.63
C PHE A 104 8.07 -10.74 9.73
N LEU A 105 6.96 -11.46 9.55
CA LEU A 105 5.88 -11.55 10.51
C LEU A 105 5.59 -13.04 10.78
N CYS A 106 5.65 -13.45 12.04
CA CYS A 106 5.18 -14.77 12.48
C CYS A 106 3.68 -14.67 12.70
N ALA A 107 2.87 -15.20 11.79
CA ALA A 107 1.43 -15.03 11.77
C ALA A 107 0.70 -16.35 12.04
N ASP A 108 -0.16 -16.38 13.07
CA ASP A 108 -0.89 -17.58 13.46
C ASP A 108 -2.19 -17.73 12.66
N ALA A 109 -2.04 -18.23 11.44
CA ALA A 109 -3.14 -18.56 10.55
C ALA A 109 -2.72 -19.63 9.53
N LYS A 110 -3.68 -20.20 8.79
CA LYS A 110 -3.40 -21.14 7.71
C LYS A 110 -2.56 -20.46 6.62
N PRO A 111 -1.49 -21.13 6.12
CA PRO A 111 -0.62 -20.54 5.10
C PRO A 111 -1.36 -20.08 3.85
N GLU A 112 -2.39 -20.81 3.40
CA GLU A 112 -3.21 -20.49 2.24
C GLU A 112 -4.03 -19.21 2.47
N THR A 113 -4.57 -19.03 3.68
CA THR A 113 -5.28 -17.81 4.07
C THR A 113 -4.33 -16.58 4.06
N LEU A 114 -3.12 -16.74 4.63
CA LEU A 114 -2.10 -15.70 4.59
C LEU A 114 -1.73 -15.34 3.14
N LYS A 115 -1.60 -16.36 2.26
CA LYS A 115 -1.29 -16.12 0.85
C LYS A 115 -2.43 -15.40 0.12
N GLN A 116 -3.69 -15.74 0.40
CA GLN A 116 -4.85 -15.02 -0.15
C GLN A 116 -4.85 -13.55 0.25
N ILE A 117 -4.71 -13.25 1.56
CA ILE A 117 -4.65 -11.88 2.08
C ILE A 117 -3.52 -11.07 1.42
N THR A 118 -2.31 -11.65 1.35
CA THR A 118 -1.16 -10.93 0.80
C THR A 118 -1.20 -10.81 -0.71
N SER A 119 -1.79 -11.76 -1.42
CA SER A 119 -1.98 -11.67 -2.88
C SER A 119 -2.97 -10.58 -3.27
N SER A 120 -4.01 -10.32 -2.48
CA SER A 120 -4.90 -9.16 -2.72
C SER A 120 -4.14 -7.84 -2.65
N LEU A 121 -3.22 -7.68 -1.70
CA LEU A 121 -2.36 -6.49 -1.62
C LEU A 121 -1.45 -6.32 -2.86
N GLU A 122 -0.95 -7.44 -3.41
CA GLU A 122 -0.12 -7.43 -4.62
C GLU A 122 -0.92 -7.04 -5.88
N GLU A 123 -2.24 -7.23 -5.90
CA GLU A 123 -3.10 -7.03 -7.07
C GLU A 123 -3.93 -5.74 -7.00
N GLU A 124 -4.42 -5.36 -5.83
CA GLU A 124 -5.41 -4.29 -5.66
C GLU A 124 -4.80 -2.90 -5.49
N THR A 125 -3.50 -2.79 -5.21
CA THR A 125 -2.86 -1.49 -5.01
C THR A 125 -1.98 -1.11 -6.20
N THR A 126 -1.93 0.17 -6.56
CA THR A 126 -1.11 0.69 -7.67
C THR A 126 0.35 0.24 -7.57
N GLY A 127 0.92 0.29 -6.39
CA GLY A 127 2.30 -0.15 -6.12
C GLY A 127 2.43 -1.63 -5.77
N GLY A 128 1.34 -2.35 -5.54
CA GLY A 128 1.35 -3.73 -5.02
C GLY A 128 2.09 -4.72 -5.91
N ARG A 129 2.17 -4.45 -7.21
CA ARG A 129 2.93 -5.27 -8.16
C ARG A 129 4.43 -5.30 -7.88
N LEU A 130 4.95 -4.33 -7.12
CA LEU A 130 6.34 -4.31 -6.64
C LEU A 130 6.53 -5.14 -5.38
N TYR A 131 5.46 -5.49 -4.69
CA TYR A 131 5.51 -6.31 -3.48
C TYR A 131 5.89 -7.74 -3.86
N ASP A 132 6.79 -8.33 -3.09
CA ASP A 132 7.19 -9.73 -3.18
C ASP A 132 6.96 -10.36 -1.81
N ILE A 133 5.77 -10.98 -1.64
CA ILE A 133 5.31 -11.51 -0.36
C ILE A 133 5.25 -13.03 -0.42
N ASP A 134 6.23 -13.65 0.19
CA ASP A 134 6.31 -15.09 0.35
C ASP A 134 5.69 -15.53 1.68
N ILE A 135 4.91 -16.61 1.65
CA ILE A 135 4.42 -17.29 2.85
C ILE A 135 5.21 -18.58 3.01
N ILE A 136 5.96 -18.68 4.10
CA ILE A 136 6.81 -19.83 4.43
C ILE A 136 6.08 -20.67 5.45
N ARG A 137 5.80 -21.93 5.13
CA ARG A 137 5.18 -22.90 6.03
C ARG A 137 6.14 -23.34 7.13
N THR A 138 5.62 -24.00 8.14
CA THR A 138 6.41 -24.57 9.23
C THR A 138 7.35 -25.69 8.78
N ASP A 139 7.07 -26.35 7.66
CA ASP A 139 7.95 -27.30 6.98
C ASP A 139 8.97 -26.63 6.05
N LYS A 140 9.03 -25.29 6.06
CA LYS A 140 9.92 -24.44 5.23
C LYS A 140 9.54 -24.38 3.75
N SER A 141 8.48 -25.03 3.30
CA SER A 141 7.97 -24.88 1.94
C SER A 141 7.28 -23.53 1.76
N LYS A 142 7.24 -23.02 0.51
CA LYS A 142 6.52 -21.80 0.17
C LYS A 142 5.13 -22.13 -0.34
N VAL A 143 4.16 -21.26 -0.03
CA VAL A 143 2.84 -21.32 -0.67
C VAL A 143 2.92 -20.68 -2.04
N SER A 144 2.59 -21.42 -3.09
CA SER A 144 2.54 -20.89 -4.45
C SER A 144 1.20 -20.18 -4.73
N ARG A 145 1.17 -19.34 -5.77
CA ARG A 145 -0.08 -18.68 -6.21
C ARG A 145 -1.07 -19.69 -6.79
N GLU A 146 -0.57 -20.72 -7.47
CA GLU A 146 -1.35 -21.78 -8.09
C GLU A 146 -2.10 -22.60 -7.04
N GLU A 147 -1.50 -22.84 -5.87
CA GLU A 147 -2.14 -23.56 -4.77
C GLU A 147 -3.41 -22.86 -4.23
N ILE A 148 -3.50 -21.55 -4.41
CA ILE A 148 -4.68 -20.74 -4.03
C ILE A 148 -5.55 -20.35 -5.24
N GLY A 149 -5.31 -20.96 -6.41
CA GLY A 149 -6.10 -20.75 -7.62
C GLY A 149 -5.81 -19.45 -8.36
N LEU A 150 -4.71 -18.75 -8.04
CA LEU A 150 -4.31 -17.50 -8.72
C LEU A 150 -3.33 -17.76 -9.85
N PRO A 151 -3.42 -17.02 -10.96
CA PRO A 151 -2.45 -17.11 -12.05
C PRO A 151 -1.06 -16.63 -11.62
N GLY A 152 -0.04 -17.09 -12.33
CA GLY A 152 1.32 -16.60 -12.18
C GLY A 152 1.45 -15.10 -12.45
N ARG A 153 2.48 -14.46 -11.89
CA ARG A 153 2.73 -13.03 -12.04
C ARG A 153 2.96 -12.65 -13.51
N ARG A 154 2.43 -11.49 -13.91
CA ARG A 154 2.66 -10.88 -15.21
C ARG A 154 3.82 -9.89 -15.16
N CYS A 155 4.45 -9.64 -16.29
CA CYS A 155 5.48 -8.62 -16.46
C CYS A 155 4.93 -7.22 -16.15
N LEU A 156 5.73 -6.38 -15.50
CA LEU A 156 5.33 -5.01 -15.17
C LEU A 156 5.07 -4.14 -16.41
N LEU A 157 5.84 -4.36 -17.50
CA LEU A 157 5.82 -3.53 -18.69
C LEU A 157 4.86 -4.03 -19.79
N CYS A 158 4.83 -5.34 -20.07
CA CYS A 158 4.10 -5.84 -21.24
C CYS A 158 2.96 -6.82 -20.93
N GLY A 159 2.68 -7.11 -19.65
CA GLY A 159 1.61 -8.01 -19.25
C GLY A 159 1.80 -9.50 -19.59
N GLU A 160 2.88 -9.90 -20.28
CA GLU A 160 3.25 -11.29 -20.51
C GLU A 160 3.66 -11.99 -19.21
N PRO A 161 3.74 -13.34 -19.15
CA PRO A 161 4.23 -14.03 -17.98
C PRO A 161 5.60 -13.50 -17.53
N ALA A 162 5.72 -13.07 -16.26
CA ALA A 162 6.92 -12.40 -15.76
C ALA A 162 8.19 -13.24 -15.91
N HIS A 163 8.09 -14.57 -15.72
CA HIS A 163 9.21 -15.49 -15.88
C HIS A 163 9.72 -15.58 -17.33
N ALA A 164 8.83 -15.46 -18.32
CA ALA A 164 9.19 -15.50 -19.73
C ALA A 164 9.98 -14.24 -20.12
N CYS A 165 9.50 -13.06 -19.71
CA CYS A 165 10.20 -11.79 -19.92
C CYS A 165 11.57 -11.75 -19.23
N SER A 166 11.66 -12.26 -17.99
CA SER A 166 12.91 -12.33 -17.24
C SER A 166 13.95 -13.22 -17.92
N ARG A 167 13.54 -14.40 -18.40
CA ARG A 167 14.44 -15.35 -19.10
C ARG A 167 14.89 -14.82 -20.46
N SER A 168 13.99 -14.23 -21.23
CA SER A 168 14.28 -13.69 -22.56
C SER A 168 14.98 -12.33 -22.52
N ARG A 169 15.08 -11.68 -21.35
CA ARG A 169 15.58 -10.30 -21.20
C ARG A 169 14.88 -9.33 -22.17
N LYS A 170 13.57 -9.49 -22.35
CA LYS A 170 12.76 -8.71 -23.30
C LYS A 170 12.81 -7.21 -23.04
N HIS A 171 12.99 -6.81 -21.80
CA HIS A 171 13.06 -5.42 -21.36
C HIS A 171 14.43 -5.14 -20.77
N THR A 172 14.92 -3.91 -20.95
CA THR A 172 16.16 -3.45 -20.31
C THR A 172 15.95 -3.26 -18.80
N VAL A 173 17.03 -3.27 -18.05
CA VAL A 173 16.98 -2.97 -16.62
C VAL A 173 16.57 -1.51 -16.40
N GLU A 174 17.04 -0.61 -17.25
CA GLU A 174 16.75 0.81 -17.25
C GLU A 174 15.26 1.08 -17.43
N ASP A 175 14.58 0.42 -18.38
CA ASP A 175 13.14 0.55 -18.58
C ASP A 175 12.35 0.07 -17.37
N LEU A 176 12.76 -1.07 -16.80
CA LEU A 176 12.12 -1.62 -15.60
C LEU A 176 12.30 -0.70 -14.40
N VAL A 177 13.50 -0.17 -14.17
CA VAL A 177 13.79 0.75 -13.06
C VAL A 177 13.02 2.05 -13.21
N SER A 178 12.98 2.62 -14.42
CA SER A 178 12.22 3.84 -14.72
C SER A 178 10.73 3.66 -14.40
N HIS A 179 10.15 2.55 -14.86
CA HIS A 179 8.74 2.24 -14.58
C HIS A 179 8.47 2.02 -13.09
N ILE A 180 9.38 1.36 -12.37
CA ILE A 180 9.27 1.17 -10.92
C ILE A 180 9.33 2.51 -10.18
N GLN A 181 10.23 3.40 -10.57
CA GLN A 181 10.29 4.75 -9.98
C GLN A 181 9.00 5.54 -10.22
N GLN A 182 8.42 5.42 -11.42
CA GLN A 182 7.12 6.01 -11.73
C GLN A 182 6.02 5.44 -10.83
N LEU A 183 5.91 4.12 -10.68
CA LEU A 183 4.91 3.49 -9.80
C LEU A 183 5.07 3.93 -8.33
N MET A 184 6.30 4.03 -7.84
CA MET A 184 6.56 4.51 -6.48
C MET A 184 6.19 5.99 -6.31
N ALA A 185 6.45 6.83 -7.31
CA ALA A 185 6.08 8.25 -7.30
C ALA A 185 4.55 8.43 -7.31
N GLU A 186 3.84 7.64 -8.10
CA GLU A 186 2.37 7.64 -8.13
C GLU A 186 1.76 7.20 -6.81
N ASP A 187 2.26 6.12 -6.23
CA ASP A 187 1.79 5.69 -4.91
C ASP A 187 2.09 6.75 -3.83
N ALA A 188 3.24 7.44 -3.91
CA ALA A 188 3.55 8.55 -3.02
C ALA A 188 2.59 9.73 -3.19
N PHE A 189 2.26 10.09 -4.44
CA PHE A 189 1.28 11.12 -4.77
C PHE A 189 -0.12 10.77 -4.26
N LEU A 190 -0.60 9.55 -4.53
CA LEU A 190 -1.90 9.06 -4.05
C LEU A 190 -1.97 9.04 -2.52
N ASN A 191 -0.88 8.65 -1.85
CA ASN A 191 -0.81 8.69 -0.40
C ASN A 191 -0.82 10.12 0.14
N HIS A 192 -0.13 11.05 -0.54
CA HIS A 192 -0.19 12.46 -0.17
C HIS A 192 -1.60 13.02 -0.27
N LEU A 193 -2.32 12.75 -1.37
CA LEU A 193 -3.71 13.14 -1.53
C LEU A 193 -4.62 12.55 -0.45
N TYR A 194 -4.44 11.26 -0.13
CA TYR A 194 -5.18 10.62 0.96
C TYR A 194 -4.98 11.32 2.30
N LEU A 195 -3.71 11.61 2.65
CA LEU A 195 -3.38 12.28 3.91
C LEU A 195 -3.92 13.71 3.92
N ALA A 196 -3.74 14.46 2.83
CA ALA A 196 -4.25 15.82 2.71
C ALA A 196 -5.78 15.88 2.82
N ALA A 197 -6.49 14.96 2.16
CA ALA A 197 -7.95 14.86 2.26
C ALA A 197 -8.39 14.58 3.71
N ARG A 198 -7.78 13.58 4.35
CA ARG A 198 -8.08 13.23 5.73
C ARG A 198 -7.80 14.38 6.70
N GLU A 199 -6.67 15.04 6.56
CA GLU A 199 -6.26 16.18 7.37
C GLU A 199 -7.22 17.36 7.17
N SER A 200 -7.53 17.73 5.94
CA SER A 200 -8.48 18.81 5.63
C SER A 200 -9.86 18.57 6.20
N LEU A 201 -10.38 17.34 6.13
CA LEU A 201 -11.67 16.96 6.72
C LEU A 201 -11.65 17.05 8.26
N THR A 202 -10.51 16.68 8.86
CA THR A 202 -10.29 16.73 10.31
C THR A 202 -10.15 18.18 10.80
N ASP A 203 -9.40 18.99 10.07
CA ASP A 203 -9.13 20.39 10.41
C ASP A 203 -10.39 21.23 10.25
N GLU A 204 -11.21 20.94 9.24
CA GLU A 204 -12.49 21.62 9.04
C GLU A 204 -13.36 21.53 10.31
N VAL A 205 -13.60 20.33 10.83
CA VAL A 205 -14.43 20.16 12.03
C VAL A 205 -13.73 20.63 13.30
N SER A 206 -12.40 20.68 13.28
CA SER A 206 -11.57 21.09 14.43
C SER A 206 -11.43 22.61 14.55
N ALA A 207 -11.65 23.37 13.48
CA ALA A 207 -11.62 24.82 13.50
C ALA A 207 -12.72 25.37 14.43
N THR A 208 -12.35 26.28 15.34
CA THR A 208 -13.21 26.80 16.41
C THR A 208 -12.87 28.26 16.66
N PRO A 209 -13.86 29.19 16.87
CA PRO A 209 -15.32 28.91 16.88
C PRO A 209 -15.94 28.93 15.47
N LYS A 210 -16.98 28.10 15.24
CA LYS A 210 -17.80 28.11 14.02
C LYS A 210 -19.28 28.35 14.39
N PRO A 211 -19.73 29.59 14.46
CA PRO A 211 -21.10 29.90 14.88
C PRO A 211 -22.15 29.15 14.04
N GLY A 212 -23.02 28.36 14.71
CA GLY A 212 -24.09 27.61 14.08
C GLY A 212 -23.67 26.29 13.39
N LEU A 213 -22.37 25.98 13.31
CA LEU A 213 -21.84 24.72 12.77
C LEU A 213 -21.23 23.87 13.87
N VAL A 214 -21.04 22.58 13.56
CA VAL A 214 -20.33 21.67 14.48
C VAL A 214 -18.86 22.03 14.54
N ASP A 215 -18.34 22.16 15.75
CA ASP A 215 -16.92 22.33 16.03
C ASP A 215 -16.51 21.57 17.31
N ARG A 216 -15.33 21.87 17.87
CA ARG A 216 -14.84 21.23 19.11
C ARG A 216 -15.57 21.68 20.37
N LEU A 217 -16.24 22.83 20.36
CA LEU A 217 -16.89 23.42 21.53
C LEU A 217 -18.36 23.01 21.64
N ASP A 218 -19.07 23.01 20.49
CA ASP A 218 -20.48 22.68 20.46
C ASP A 218 -20.96 22.09 19.13
N ASN A 219 -22.18 21.68 19.06
CA ASN A 219 -22.79 21.08 17.86
C ASN A 219 -23.49 22.11 16.95
N GLY A 220 -23.37 23.41 17.24
CA GLY A 220 -24.08 24.46 16.52
C GLY A 220 -25.59 24.27 16.52
N ALA A 221 -26.19 24.32 15.34
CA ALA A 221 -27.64 24.10 15.18
C ALA A 221 -28.03 22.61 15.07
N HIS A 222 -27.06 21.68 15.10
CA HIS A 222 -27.28 20.26 14.87
C HIS A 222 -27.54 19.48 16.15
N ARG A 223 -28.53 18.57 16.10
CA ARG A 223 -28.90 17.67 17.22
C ARG A 223 -28.46 16.22 16.99
N ASP A 224 -28.08 15.89 15.76
CA ASP A 224 -27.84 14.54 15.27
C ASP A 224 -26.36 14.27 14.97
N MET A 225 -25.49 15.29 15.08
CA MET A 225 -24.07 15.18 14.80
C MET A 225 -23.22 15.99 15.77
N CYS A 226 -22.00 15.55 16.00
CA CYS A 226 -21.00 16.19 16.85
C CYS A 226 -19.61 16.05 16.24
N CYS A 227 -18.60 16.69 16.82
CA CYS A 227 -17.22 16.63 16.33
C CYS A 227 -16.72 15.18 16.12
N GLU A 228 -17.03 14.27 17.06
CA GLU A 228 -16.62 12.85 16.92
C GLU A 228 -17.24 12.17 15.70
N THR A 229 -18.50 12.47 15.37
CA THR A 229 -19.20 11.95 14.19
C THR A 229 -18.47 12.35 12.91
N PHE A 230 -18.02 13.62 12.81
CA PHE A 230 -17.24 14.12 11.68
C PHE A 230 -15.87 13.45 11.60
N LEU A 231 -15.17 13.26 12.72
CA LEU A 231 -13.85 12.61 12.74
C LEU A 231 -13.93 11.14 12.28
N LYS A 232 -14.94 10.40 12.71
CA LYS A 232 -15.18 9.02 12.23
C LYS A 232 -15.45 8.99 10.73
N SER A 233 -16.33 9.89 10.28
CA SER A 233 -16.67 10.03 8.87
C SER A 233 -15.48 10.45 8.01
N ALA A 234 -14.63 11.37 8.43
CA ALA A 234 -13.42 11.78 7.73
C ALA A 234 -12.50 10.57 7.47
N GLY A 235 -12.31 9.73 8.49
CA GLY A 235 -11.54 8.49 8.36
C GLY A 235 -12.13 7.49 7.37
N ALA A 236 -13.46 7.41 7.28
CA ALA A 236 -14.16 6.51 6.37
C ALA A 236 -14.18 7.02 4.92
N VAL A 237 -14.22 8.33 4.70
CA VAL A 237 -14.33 8.96 3.37
C VAL A 237 -12.97 9.09 2.67
N ALA A 238 -11.90 9.43 3.39
CA ALA A 238 -10.59 9.73 2.81
C ALA A 238 -10.02 8.64 1.88
N PRO A 239 -10.17 7.33 2.15
CA PRO A 239 -9.72 6.28 1.23
C PRO A 239 -10.37 6.36 -0.16
N TYR A 240 -11.64 6.75 -0.24
CA TYR A 240 -12.35 6.88 -1.52
C TYR A 240 -11.87 8.09 -2.34
N ILE A 241 -11.43 9.16 -1.69
CA ILE A 241 -10.81 10.30 -2.38
C ILE A 241 -9.51 9.85 -3.08
N ARG A 242 -8.70 9.04 -2.41
CA ARG A 242 -7.53 8.39 -3.03
C ARG A 242 -7.92 7.55 -4.24
N THR A 243 -8.96 6.72 -4.12
CA THR A 243 -9.44 5.87 -5.22
C THR A 243 -9.90 6.71 -6.43
N MET A 244 -10.56 7.84 -6.20
CA MET A 244 -10.97 8.74 -7.29
C MET A 244 -9.75 9.38 -7.99
N ALA A 245 -8.70 9.76 -7.26
CA ALA A 245 -7.45 10.22 -7.86
C ALA A 245 -6.78 9.11 -8.70
N GLU A 246 -6.76 7.89 -8.21
CA GLU A 246 -6.23 6.73 -8.94
C GLU A 246 -7.02 6.47 -10.24
N GLN A 247 -8.33 6.63 -10.22
CA GLN A 247 -9.18 6.56 -11.42
C GLN A 247 -8.81 7.66 -12.43
N GLY A 248 -8.48 8.87 -11.97
CA GLY A 248 -7.98 9.94 -12.82
C GLY A 248 -6.66 9.59 -13.52
N ILE A 249 -5.68 9.06 -12.78
CA ILE A 249 -4.41 8.59 -13.33
C ILE A 249 -4.62 7.52 -14.41
N HIS A 250 -5.46 6.54 -14.12
CA HIS A 250 -5.76 5.47 -15.09
C HIS A 250 -6.43 6.01 -16.35
N PHE A 251 -7.38 6.92 -16.19
CA PHE A 251 -8.08 7.54 -17.31
C PHE A 251 -7.12 8.37 -18.18
N SER A 252 -6.27 9.18 -17.55
CA SER A 252 -5.25 9.99 -18.24
C SER A 252 -4.30 9.12 -19.09
N ARG A 253 -3.89 7.96 -18.59
CA ARG A 253 -3.05 7.01 -19.35
C ARG A 253 -3.76 6.40 -20.55
N GLN A 254 -5.00 5.98 -20.37
CA GLN A 254 -5.78 5.39 -21.46
C GLN A 254 -5.98 6.38 -22.60
N THR A 255 -6.19 7.65 -22.28
CA THR A 255 -6.38 8.71 -23.28
C THR A 255 -5.08 9.15 -23.94
N ALA A 256 -3.95 9.05 -23.26
CA ALA A 256 -2.62 9.36 -23.82
C ALA A 256 -2.17 8.35 -24.90
N ASP A 257 -2.60 7.10 -24.81
CA ASP A 257 -2.30 6.05 -25.78
C ASP A 257 -3.21 6.11 -27.04
N GLU A 258 -4.37 6.78 -26.97
CA GLU A 258 -5.27 6.99 -28.09
C GLU A 258 -4.96 8.31 -28.80
N ASP A 259 -3.98 8.33 -29.71
CA ASP A 259 -3.71 9.50 -30.57
C ASP A 259 -5.00 10.02 -31.23
N LYS A 260 -5.53 11.19 -30.80
CA LYS A 260 -6.57 12.01 -31.43
C LYS A 260 -8.04 11.90 -30.99
N LYS A 261 -8.39 11.25 -29.91
CA LYS A 261 -9.75 11.41 -29.35
C LYS A 261 -9.76 12.37 -28.18
N GLU A 262 -10.75 13.27 -28.16
CA GLU A 262 -11.04 14.04 -26.94
C GLU A 262 -11.34 13.08 -25.78
N PRO A 263 -10.82 13.40 -24.56
CA PRO A 263 -11.07 12.56 -23.39
C PRO A 263 -12.56 12.41 -23.11
N ASP A 264 -13.04 11.16 -22.93
CA ASP A 264 -14.42 10.90 -22.53
C ASP A 264 -14.64 11.22 -21.05
N LEU A 265 -14.65 12.51 -20.72
CA LEU A 265 -14.88 13.00 -19.35
C LEU A 265 -16.20 12.49 -18.73
N PRO A 266 -17.33 12.34 -19.48
CA PRO A 266 -18.51 11.66 -18.97
C PRO A 266 -18.26 10.24 -18.46
N LEU A 267 -17.39 9.47 -19.12
CA LEU A 267 -17.01 8.13 -18.66
C LEU A 267 -16.25 8.20 -17.33
N LEU A 268 -15.23 9.07 -17.21
CA LEU A 268 -14.52 9.30 -15.96
C LEU A 268 -15.49 9.71 -14.85
N PHE A 269 -16.37 10.68 -15.13
CA PHE A 269 -17.36 11.13 -14.16
C PHE A 269 -18.29 10.00 -13.70
N SER A 270 -18.71 9.12 -14.61
CA SER A 270 -19.51 7.95 -14.27
C SER A 270 -18.77 6.98 -13.34
N GLN A 271 -17.46 6.80 -13.51
CA GLN A 271 -16.61 5.97 -12.65
C GLN A 271 -16.45 6.56 -11.25
N ILE A 272 -16.04 7.83 -11.16
CA ILE A 272 -15.86 8.51 -9.86
C ILE A 272 -17.18 8.66 -9.10
N ARG A 273 -18.31 8.82 -9.81
CA ARG A 273 -19.63 8.85 -9.18
C ARG A 273 -19.96 7.53 -8.47
N LYS A 274 -19.63 6.38 -9.05
CA LYS A 274 -19.81 5.08 -8.38
C LYS A 274 -18.98 5.00 -7.10
N THR A 275 -17.74 5.42 -7.16
CA THR A 275 -16.85 5.51 -5.98
C THR A 275 -17.39 6.49 -4.95
N GLY A 276 -17.95 7.62 -5.38
CA GLY A 276 -18.62 8.59 -4.49
C GLY A 276 -19.82 8.03 -3.75
N LEU A 277 -20.64 7.20 -4.39
CA LEU A 277 -21.77 6.51 -3.75
C LEU A 277 -21.28 5.50 -2.68
N LEU A 278 -20.16 4.81 -2.93
CA LEU A 278 -19.54 3.94 -1.91
C LEU A 278 -18.99 4.76 -0.74
N ALA A 279 -18.38 5.92 -1.02
CA ALA A 279 -17.92 6.85 0.00
C ALA A 279 -19.09 7.39 0.86
N GLU A 280 -20.22 7.72 0.23
CA GLU A 280 -21.45 8.11 0.97
C GLU A 280 -21.94 6.98 1.88
N THR A 281 -21.96 5.75 1.41
CA THR A 281 -22.34 4.58 2.23
C THR A 281 -21.41 4.45 3.43
N ALA A 282 -20.09 4.48 3.21
CA ALA A 282 -19.10 4.40 4.29
C ALA A 282 -19.20 5.58 5.27
N MET A 283 -19.53 6.78 4.78
CA MET A 283 -19.83 7.95 5.61
C MET A 283 -21.02 7.70 6.53
N PHE A 284 -22.15 7.21 5.98
CA PHE A 284 -23.35 6.94 6.78
C PHE A 284 -23.11 5.85 7.81
N ASP A 285 -22.42 4.78 7.45
CA ASP A 285 -22.09 3.68 8.38
C ASP A 285 -21.21 4.19 9.54
N ALA A 286 -20.18 5.00 9.24
CA ALA A 286 -19.30 5.56 10.26
C ALA A 286 -19.96 6.64 11.14
N ALA A 287 -20.92 7.37 10.58
CA ALA A 287 -21.62 8.48 11.23
C ALA A 287 -22.97 8.08 11.87
N GLY A 288 -23.30 6.77 11.91
CA GLY A 288 -24.57 6.31 12.48
C GLY A 288 -25.82 6.77 11.69
N GLY A 289 -25.72 6.83 10.38
CA GLY A 289 -26.78 7.23 9.46
C GLY A 289 -26.88 8.74 9.21
N VAL A 290 -25.93 9.54 9.71
CA VAL A 290 -25.96 11.00 9.59
C VAL A 290 -25.13 11.47 8.39
N ASN A 291 -25.64 12.47 7.65
CA ASN A 291 -24.95 13.08 6.53
C ASN A 291 -23.96 14.16 7.02
N THR A 292 -22.69 13.83 7.07
CA THR A 292 -21.61 14.73 7.52
C THR A 292 -20.84 15.36 6.36
N HIS A 293 -20.49 14.59 5.32
CA HIS A 293 -19.51 14.99 4.30
C HIS A 293 -19.99 14.82 2.85
N LYS A 294 -21.29 14.62 2.58
CA LYS A 294 -21.80 14.32 1.22
C LYS A 294 -21.38 15.36 0.16
N GLY A 295 -21.49 16.65 0.48
CA GLY A 295 -21.07 17.72 -0.44
C GLY A 295 -19.57 17.72 -0.70
N ILE A 296 -18.78 17.41 0.33
CA ILE A 296 -17.33 17.33 0.24
C ILE A 296 -16.88 16.12 -0.58
N ILE A 297 -17.54 14.95 -0.42
CA ILE A 297 -17.27 13.75 -1.23
C ILE A 297 -17.37 14.10 -2.73
N PHE A 298 -18.39 14.84 -3.11
CA PHE A 298 -18.59 15.26 -4.50
C PHE A 298 -17.48 16.20 -4.98
N SER A 299 -17.24 17.31 -4.27
CA SER A 299 -16.27 18.33 -4.70
C SER A 299 -14.83 17.84 -4.63
N MET A 300 -14.41 17.22 -3.51
CA MET A 300 -13.06 16.67 -3.38
C MET A 300 -12.83 15.49 -4.31
N GLY A 301 -13.86 14.69 -4.58
CA GLY A 301 -13.76 13.56 -5.51
C GLY A 301 -13.45 14.03 -6.94
N ILE A 302 -14.11 15.07 -7.43
CA ILE A 302 -13.82 15.65 -8.74
C ILE A 302 -12.40 16.26 -8.77
N LEU A 303 -12.04 17.03 -7.74
CA LEU A 303 -10.71 17.63 -7.66
C LEU A 303 -9.61 16.58 -7.61
N ALA A 304 -9.79 15.52 -6.83
CA ALA A 304 -8.83 14.43 -6.75
C ALA A 304 -8.66 13.70 -8.08
N ALA A 305 -9.76 13.40 -8.77
CA ALA A 305 -9.72 12.75 -10.09
C ALA A 305 -9.09 13.64 -11.16
N SER A 306 -9.25 14.97 -11.06
CA SER A 306 -8.61 15.91 -12.00
C SER A 306 -7.13 16.15 -11.72
N ALA A 307 -6.66 15.84 -10.50
CA ALA A 307 -5.26 15.94 -10.13
C ALA A 307 -4.46 14.67 -10.51
N GLY A 308 -5.15 13.51 -10.67
CA GLY A 308 -4.59 12.26 -11.18
C GLY A 308 -4.62 12.23 -12.70
#